data_a8957de202af5c7d83b0964ead5e3efc
#
_entry.id   a8957de202af5c7d83b0964ead5e3efc
#
_cell.length_a   1.000
_cell.length_b   1.000
_cell.length_c   1.000
_cell.angle_alpha   90.00
_cell.angle_beta   90.00
_cell.angle_gamma   90.00
#
_symmetry.space_group_name_H-M   'P 1'
#
loop_
_entity.id
_entity.type
_entity.pdbx_description
1 polymer ?
#
loop_
_entity_poly.entity_id
_entity_poly.type
_entity_poly.pdbx_seq_one_letter_code
_entity_poly.pdbx_strand_id
1 'polypeptide(L)'
;MYNWKVVLITIVLLIGVRVVDPKLVEQFRLNYFDSLQYLQTPVDSGIVLVDIDEKSLEKFGQFPFPRDVYAKVLTSNGALSLYVMNMGFTEPDRFDGDNDLAYAMSKREVILSSIPTNVSNKGDKPFLGFGKLGKGDPSDWLYTYKGISTPIKELNPVGVGVVSAAPSIDGIVREAPLMVIANSHIYPSLALETLRVWNRQPNYAMKVKEAGVEWVRMGKLDKMSTTPNSNIQIAYWNKFKRISFGEPMPDGQMYIIGLSAGGLVNPVPTPMGAMYPHDVQANLIQTVVSGVQ
;
A
#
# COMPACT_ATOMS: atom_id res chain seq x y z
N MET A 1 -20.32 27.93 43.83
CA MET A 1 -20.85 26.55 43.95
C MET A 1 -21.07 26.00 42.56
N TYR A 2 -20.31 25.01 42.14
CA TYR A 2 -20.57 24.33 40.88
C TYR A 2 -21.89 23.55 40.97
N ASN A 3 -22.80 23.86 40.05
CA ASN A 3 -24.09 23.18 40.01
C ASN A 3 -23.91 21.78 39.41
N TRP A 4 -23.87 20.75 40.26
CA TRP A 4 -23.63 19.36 39.85
C TRP A 4 -24.59 18.87 38.74
N LYS A 5 -25.83 19.45 38.69
CA LYS A 5 -26.81 19.15 37.63
C LYS A 5 -26.32 19.61 36.25
N VAL A 6 -25.68 20.79 36.19
CA VAL A 6 -25.09 21.31 34.95
C VAL A 6 -23.96 20.39 34.49
N VAL A 7 -23.10 19.95 35.42
CA VAL A 7 -22.01 19.02 35.11
C VAL A 7 -22.57 17.70 34.57
N LEU A 8 -23.59 17.16 35.22
CA LEU A 8 -24.23 15.89 34.78
C LEU A 8 -24.87 16.02 33.38
N ILE A 9 -25.60 17.10 33.12
CA ILE A 9 -26.20 17.40 31.80
C ILE A 9 -25.11 17.49 30.73
N THR A 10 -24.02 18.21 31.02
CA THR A 10 -22.90 18.35 30.08
C THR A 10 -22.26 16.99 29.76
N ILE A 11 -22.05 16.14 30.77
CA ILE A 11 -21.51 14.79 30.58
C ILE A 11 -22.44 13.94 29.70
N VAL A 12 -23.74 13.94 30.00
CA VAL A 12 -24.73 13.21 29.21
C VAL A 12 -24.76 13.68 27.76
N LEU A 13 -24.67 15.01 27.55
CA LEU A 13 -24.65 15.63 26.23
C LEU A 13 -23.38 15.22 25.46
N LEU A 14 -22.21 15.24 26.11
CA LEU A 14 -20.95 14.80 25.51
C LEU A 14 -20.95 13.31 25.17
N ILE A 15 -21.52 12.47 26.05
CA ILE A 15 -21.71 11.04 25.77
C ILE A 15 -22.67 10.87 24.59
N GLY A 16 -23.77 11.61 24.55
CA GLY A 16 -24.71 11.60 23.44
C GLY A 16 -24.05 11.94 22.10
N VAL A 17 -23.27 13.01 22.06
CA VAL A 17 -22.48 13.39 20.88
C VAL A 17 -21.49 12.30 20.49
N ARG A 18 -20.83 11.67 21.46
CA ARG A 18 -19.88 10.56 21.20
C ARG A 18 -20.55 9.30 20.67
N VAL A 19 -21.76 8.99 21.13
CA VAL A 19 -22.53 7.80 20.69
C VAL A 19 -23.13 8.01 19.30
N VAL A 20 -23.65 9.22 19.02
CA VAL A 20 -24.25 9.55 17.72
C VAL A 20 -23.16 9.77 16.64
N ASP A 21 -21.97 10.18 17.07
CA ASP A 21 -20.79 10.50 16.23
C ASP A 21 -21.17 11.30 14.96
N PRO A 22 -21.71 12.53 15.09
CA PRO A 22 -22.17 13.31 13.95
C PRO A 22 -21.03 13.57 12.97
N LYS A 23 -21.30 13.49 11.66
CA LYS A 23 -20.31 13.68 10.58
C LYS A 23 -19.43 14.93 10.74
N LEU A 24 -20.01 16.03 11.27
CA LEU A 24 -19.24 17.26 11.54
C LEU A 24 -18.19 17.06 12.63
N VAL A 25 -18.52 16.34 13.70
CA VAL A 25 -17.57 16.04 14.79
C VAL A 25 -16.45 15.13 14.27
N GLU A 26 -16.81 14.13 13.46
CA GLU A 26 -15.85 13.26 12.79
C GLU A 26 -14.90 14.06 11.89
N GLN A 27 -15.41 14.97 11.05
CA GLN A 27 -14.57 15.84 10.22
C GLN A 27 -13.61 16.71 11.04
N PHE A 28 -14.09 17.32 12.13
CA PHE A 28 -13.20 18.09 13.02
C PHE A 28 -12.10 17.22 13.62
N ARG A 29 -12.44 16.02 14.06
CA ARG A 29 -11.48 15.06 14.61
C ARG A 29 -10.43 14.69 13.57
N LEU A 30 -10.83 14.36 12.34
CA LEU A 30 -9.94 14.03 11.24
C LEU A 30 -9.03 15.21 10.88
N ASN A 31 -9.55 16.42 10.74
CA ASN A 31 -8.76 17.60 10.44
C ASN A 31 -7.75 17.93 11.56
N TYR A 32 -8.15 17.76 12.83
CA TYR A 32 -7.24 17.92 13.96
C TYR A 32 -6.10 16.87 13.89
N PHE A 33 -6.43 15.63 13.60
CA PHE A 33 -5.43 14.55 13.43
C PHE A 33 -4.47 14.85 12.27
N ASP A 34 -4.99 15.35 11.15
CA ASP A 34 -4.17 15.74 10.01
C ASP A 34 -3.19 16.84 10.38
N SER A 35 -3.65 17.83 11.18
CA SER A 35 -2.78 18.94 11.64
C SER A 35 -1.60 18.47 12.48
N LEU A 36 -1.72 17.35 13.20
CA LEU A 36 -0.62 16.78 13.98
C LEU A 36 0.48 16.18 13.10
N GLN A 37 0.16 15.76 11.89
CA GLN A 37 1.16 15.23 10.96
C GLN A 37 2.17 16.29 10.51
N TYR A 38 1.76 17.56 10.39
CA TYR A 38 2.65 18.67 10.05
C TYR A 38 3.68 19.00 11.14
N LEU A 39 3.47 18.52 12.36
CA LEU A 39 4.37 18.73 13.49
C LEU A 39 5.47 17.67 13.58
N GLN A 40 5.39 16.63 12.76
CA GLN A 40 6.33 15.51 12.79
C GLN A 40 7.60 15.82 12.00
N THR A 41 8.71 15.27 12.45
CA THR A 41 9.98 15.39 11.73
C THR A 41 10.10 14.30 10.65
N PRO A 42 10.38 14.66 9.39
CA PRO A 42 10.57 13.68 8.34
C PRO A 42 11.72 12.72 8.65
N VAL A 43 11.51 11.43 8.37
CA VAL A 43 12.51 10.38 8.53
C VAL A 43 13.06 10.01 7.14
N ASP A 44 14.37 9.91 7.02
CA ASP A 44 15.02 9.34 5.83
C ASP A 44 14.87 7.83 5.84
N SER A 45 14.30 7.29 4.79
CA SER A 45 13.81 5.91 4.78
C SER A 45 14.67 4.93 3.98
N GLY A 46 15.64 5.41 3.22
CA GLY A 46 16.34 4.58 2.23
C GLY A 46 15.44 4.09 1.08
N ILE A 47 14.18 4.56 1.01
CA ILE A 47 13.26 4.31 -0.10
C ILE A 47 13.48 5.40 -1.16
N VAL A 48 13.55 4.99 -2.41
CA VAL A 48 13.65 5.90 -3.56
C VAL A 48 12.40 5.74 -4.43
N LEU A 49 11.70 6.83 -4.68
CA LEU A 49 10.59 6.87 -5.62
C LEU A 49 11.13 7.03 -7.04
N VAL A 50 10.61 6.21 -7.93
CA VAL A 50 10.96 6.23 -9.35
C VAL A 50 9.72 6.61 -10.15
N ASP A 51 9.75 7.80 -10.69
CA ASP A 51 8.62 8.39 -11.39
C ASP A 51 8.63 8.03 -12.87
N ILE A 52 7.55 7.45 -13.35
CA ILE A 52 7.23 7.47 -14.77
C ILE A 52 6.56 8.82 -15.03
N ASP A 53 7.40 9.80 -15.25
CA ASP A 53 7.08 11.22 -15.44
C ASP A 53 7.17 11.62 -16.92
N GLU A 54 7.02 12.90 -17.21
CA GLU A 54 7.13 13.47 -18.55
C GLU A 54 8.49 13.19 -19.19
N LYS A 55 9.60 13.24 -18.42
CA LYS A 55 10.95 12.91 -18.93
C LYS A 55 11.05 11.45 -19.36
N SER A 56 10.39 10.57 -18.62
CA SER A 56 10.31 9.14 -18.98
C SER A 56 9.53 8.94 -20.28
N LEU A 57 8.44 9.70 -20.47
CA LEU A 57 7.66 9.67 -21.72
C LEU A 57 8.46 10.23 -22.91
N GLU A 58 9.22 11.30 -22.72
CA GLU A 58 10.11 11.85 -23.75
C GLU A 58 11.18 10.83 -24.17
N LYS A 59 11.72 10.07 -23.20
CA LYS A 59 12.80 9.12 -23.42
C LYS A 59 12.35 7.81 -24.06
N PHE A 60 11.22 7.25 -23.58
CA PHE A 60 10.77 5.91 -23.94
C PHE A 60 9.51 5.87 -24.82
N GLY A 61 8.88 7.01 -25.05
CA GLY A 61 7.66 7.12 -25.82
C GLY A 61 6.39 7.05 -24.99
N GLN A 62 5.29 6.78 -25.63
CA GLN A 62 3.95 6.77 -25.01
C GLN A 62 3.79 5.57 -24.05
N PHE A 63 3.24 5.83 -22.86
CA PHE A 63 2.80 4.80 -21.92
C PHE A 63 1.51 4.09 -22.42
N PRO A 64 1.35 2.77 -22.19
CA PRO A 64 2.25 1.85 -21.51
C PRO A 64 3.48 1.49 -22.35
N PHE A 65 4.66 1.53 -21.72
CA PHE A 65 5.90 1.14 -22.38
C PHE A 65 5.92 -0.36 -22.73
N PRO A 66 6.58 -0.75 -23.84
CA PRO A 66 6.91 -2.16 -24.12
C PRO A 66 7.68 -2.78 -22.95
N ARG A 67 7.47 -4.06 -22.71
CA ARG A 67 8.11 -4.79 -21.58
C ARG A 67 9.63 -4.80 -21.65
N ASP A 68 10.21 -4.78 -22.85
CA ASP A 68 11.66 -4.71 -23.05
C ASP A 68 12.29 -3.43 -22.48
N VAL A 69 11.53 -2.31 -22.41
CA VAL A 69 11.97 -1.07 -21.77
C VAL A 69 12.21 -1.29 -20.28
N TYR A 70 11.26 -1.95 -19.59
CA TYR A 70 11.41 -2.30 -18.18
C TYR A 70 12.56 -3.29 -17.98
N ALA A 71 12.68 -4.29 -18.86
CA ALA A 71 13.78 -5.27 -18.84
C ALA A 71 15.15 -4.59 -18.94
N LYS A 72 15.32 -3.66 -19.87
CA LYS A 72 16.55 -2.86 -20.03
C LYS A 72 16.86 -2.02 -18.80
N VAL A 73 15.86 -1.34 -18.23
CA VAL A 73 16.05 -0.53 -17.01
C VAL A 73 16.46 -1.42 -15.84
N LEU A 74 15.80 -2.56 -15.62
CA LEU A 74 16.15 -3.48 -14.55
C LEU A 74 17.56 -4.06 -14.71
N THR A 75 17.96 -4.45 -15.93
CA THR A 75 19.27 -5.06 -16.17
C THR A 75 20.43 -4.08 -16.13
N SER A 76 20.19 -2.82 -16.47
CA SER A 76 21.20 -1.76 -16.43
C SER A 76 21.45 -1.18 -15.03
N ASN A 77 20.66 -1.57 -14.04
CA ASN A 77 20.71 -1.03 -12.68
C ASN A 77 21.06 -2.08 -11.63
N GLY A 78 21.20 -1.63 -10.38
CA GLY A 78 21.74 -2.40 -9.27
C GLY A 78 21.10 -3.79 -9.03
N ALA A 79 21.96 -4.80 -8.90
CA ALA A 79 21.54 -6.18 -8.73
C ALA A 79 21.03 -6.49 -7.30
N LEU A 80 21.49 -5.72 -6.32
CA LEU A 80 21.23 -5.93 -4.89
C LEU A 80 20.09 -5.04 -4.34
N SER A 81 19.21 -4.58 -5.21
CA SER A 81 18.08 -3.71 -4.86
C SER A 81 16.75 -4.44 -4.99
N LEU A 82 15.76 -3.96 -4.24
CA LEU A 82 14.37 -4.41 -4.38
C LEU A 82 13.60 -3.42 -5.24
N TYR A 83 12.94 -3.92 -6.28
CA TYR A 83 12.11 -3.14 -7.18
C TYR A 83 10.63 -3.45 -6.96
N VAL A 84 9.85 -2.44 -6.64
CA VAL A 84 8.41 -2.55 -6.41
C VAL A 84 7.69 -1.79 -7.51
N MET A 85 6.96 -2.49 -8.38
CA MET A 85 6.22 -1.89 -9.47
C MET A 85 4.77 -1.64 -9.08
N ASN A 86 4.45 -0.39 -8.78
CA ASN A 86 3.09 0.04 -8.42
C ASN A 86 2.25 0.33 -9.68
N MET A 87 2.17 -0.66 -10.57
CA MET A 87 1.39 -0.62 -11.80
C MET A 87 1.00 -2.02 -12.25
N GLY A 88 -0.07 -2.15 -13.03
CA GLY A 88 -0.58 -3.44 -13.48
C GLY A 88 0.21 -4.02 -14.65
N PHE A 89 0.52 -5.32 -14.57
CA PHE A 89 1.06 -6.15 -15.65
C PHE A 89 0.11 -7.31 -15.91
N THR A 90 -1.17 -6.99 -16.09
CA THR A 90 -2.28 -7.96 -16.06
C THR A 90 -2.62 -8.57 -17.41
N GLU A 91 -2.03 -8.05 -18.48
CA GLU A 91 -2.22 -8.52 -19.86
C GLU A 91 -0.87 -8.77 -20.52
N PRO A 92 -0.80 -9.70 -21.50
CA PRO A 92 0.41 -9.91 -22.30
C PRO A 92 0.85 -8.62 -23.00
N ASP A 93 2.17 -8.50 -23.20
CA ASP A 93 2.71 -7.35 -23.93
C ASP A 93 2.35 -7.44 -25.42
N ARG A 94 1.82 -6.35 -25.96
CA ARG A 94 1.51 -6.23 -27.38
C ARG A 94 2.74 -6.21 -28.31
N PHE A 95 3.95 -6.12 -27.72
CA PHE A 95 5.24 -6.11 -28.42
C PHE A 95 6.09 -7.36 -28.12
N ASP A 96 5.49 -8.42 -27.56
CA ASP A 96 6.11 -9.70 -27.23
C ASP A 96 7.31 -9.61 -26.27
N GLY A 97 7.42 -8.53 -25.47
CA GLY A 97 8.52 -8.30 -24.53
C GLY A 97 8.38 -9.01 -23.18
N ASP A 98 7.36 -9.83 -22.94
CA ASP A 98 7.11 -10.48 -21.66
C ASP A 98 8.26 -11.40 -21.23
N ASN A 99 8.83 -12.14 -22.18
CA ASN A 99 9.97 -13.05 -21.91
C ASN A 99 11.23 -12.26 -21.50
N ASP A 100 11.48 -11.12 -22.13
CA ASP A 100 12.62 -10.27 -21.80
C ASP A 100 12.47 -9.70 -20.38
N LEU A 101 11.27 -9.24 -20.03
CA LEU A 101 10.98 -8.77 -18.70
C LEU A 101 11.06 -9.90 -17.67
N ALA A 102 10.49 -11.06 -17.93
CA ALA A 102 10.59 -12.23 -17.05
C ALA A 102 12.05 -12.65 -16.82
N TYR A 103 12.87 -12.64 -17.86
CA TYR A 103 14.31 -12.90 -17.74
C TYR A 103 15.01 -11.86 -16.87
N ALA A 104 14.75 -10.56 -17.10
CA ALA A 104 15.32 -9.50 -16.28
C ALA A 104 14.91 -9.63 -14.80
N MET A 105 13.63 -9.93 -14.54
CA MET A 105 13.08 -10.15 -13.18
C MET A 105 13.69 -11.39 -12.52
N SER A 106 14.03 -12.44 -13.26
CA SER A 106 14.71 -13.62 -12.70
C SER A 106 16.11 -13.32 -12.11
N LYS A 107 16.70 -12.19 -12.47
CA LYS A 107 18.01 -11.70 -11.99
C LYS A 107 17.89 -10.58 -10.95
N ARG A 108 16.70 -10.20 -10.59
CA ARG A 108 16.40 -9.08 -9.69
C ARG A 108 15.28 -9.45 -8.73
N GLU A 109 15.25 -8.82 -7.58
CA GLU A 109 14.08 -8.92 -6.69
C GLU A 109 13.04 -7.91 -7.13
N VAL A 110 12.00 -8.40 -7.78
CA VAL A 110 10.90 -7.56 -8.30
C VAL A 110 9.58 -8.00 -7.70
N ILE A 111 8.85 -7.06 -7.12
CA ILE A 111 7.48 -7.24 -6.63
C ILE A 111 6.53 -6.51 -7.58
N LEU A 112 5.47 -7.18 -7.96
CA LEU A 112 4.42 -6.61 -8.80
C LEU A 112 3.15 -6.34 -8.00
N SER A 113 2.37 -5.37 -8.47
CA SER A 113 1.08 -5.06 -7.88
C SER A 113 -0.07 -5.86 -8.51
N SER A 114 -1.06 -6.16 -7.67
CA SER A 114 -2.38 -6.62 -8.08
C SER A 114 -3.43 -5.58 -7.75
N ILE A 115 -4.50 -5.53 -8.54
CA ILE A 115 -5.56 -4.54 -8.42
C ILE A 115 -6.87 -5.26 -8.08
N PRO A 116 -7.48 -4.98 -6.92
CA PRO A 116 -8.77 -5.58 -6.56
C PRO A 116 -9.87 -4.98 -7.43
N THR A 117 -10.88 -5.79 -7.75
CA THR A 117 -11.99 -5.39 -8.61
C THR A 117 -13.33 -5.85 -8.04
N ASN A 118 -14.37 -5.09 -8.33
CA ASN A 118 -15.74 -5.48 -7.98
C ASN A 118 -16.41 -6.36 -9.06
N VAL A 119 -15.68 -6.66 -10.14
CA VAL A 119 -16.10 -7.61 -11.16
C VAL A 119 -15.53 -8.98 -10.81
N SER A 120 -16.41 -10.01 -10.78
CA SER A 120 -15.95 -11.38 -10.53
C SER A 120 -15.08 -11.88 -11.68
N ASN A 121 -13.90 -12.36 -11.32
CA ASN A 121 -12.97 -12.98 -12.26
C ASN A 121 -12.28 -14.18 -11.60
N LYS A 122 -11.56 -14.99 -12.39
CA LYS A 122 -10.80 -16.14 -11.91
C LYS A 122 -9.33 -15.76 -11.56
N GLY A 123 -9.13 -14.59 -10.89
CA GLY A 123 -7.79 -14.16 -10.51
C GLY A 123 -6.97 -15.26 -9.82
N ASP A 124 -5.66 -15.18 -9.95
CA ASP A 124 -4.75 -16.16 -9.36
C ASP A 124 -4.81 -16.16 -7.84
N LYS A 125 -4.51 -17.30 -7.24
CA LYS A 125 -4.39 -17.43 -5.79
C LYS A 125 -3.23 -16.55 -5.28
N PRO A 126 -3.28 -16.09 -3.99
CA PRO A 126 -2.18 -15.35 -3.40
C PRO A 126 -0.88 -16.14 -3.49
N PHE A 127 0.23 -15.42 -3.65
CA PHE A 127 1.56 -15.99 -3.78
C PHE A 127 1.95 -16.86 -2.58
N LEU A 128 1.55 -16.43 -1.38
CA LEU A 128 1.77 -17.16 -0.13
C LEU A 128 0.48 -17.27 0.67
N GLY A 129 0.35 -18.39 1.38
CA GLY A 129 -0.68 -18.54 2.40
C GLY A 129 -0.37 -17.75 3.67
N PHE A 130 -1.35 -17.59 4.51
CA PHE A 130 -1.20 -16.97 5.82
C PHE A 130 -1.67 -17.91 6.93
N GLY A 131 -1.07 -17.74 8.14
CA GLY A 131 -1.51 -18.42 9.35
C GLY A 131 -2.58 -17.58 10.09
N LYS A 132 -3.75 -18.16 10.32
CA LYS A 132 -4.80 -17.53 11.14
C LYS A 132 -4.69 -18.00 12.59
N LEU A 133 -4.72 -17.05 13.53
CA LEU A 133 -4.84 -17.29 14.97
C LEU A 133 -6.12 -16.63 15.51
N GLY A 134 -6.68 -17.19 16.57
CA GLY A 134 -7.91 -16.70 17.18
C GLY A 134 -9.17 -17.31 16.57
N LYS A 135 -10.34 -16.95 17.13
CA LYS A 135 -11.64 -17.56 16.81
C LYS A 135 -12.48 -16.76 15.80
N GLY A 136 -12.15 -15.48 15.57
CA GLY A 136 -12.87 -14.63 14.63
C GLY A 136 -12.72 -15.09 13.18
N ASP A 137 -13.67 -14.72 12.32
CA ASP A 137 -13.56 -14.94 10.88
C ASP A 137 -13.02 -13.68 10.19
N PRO A 138 -11.94 -13.77 9.40
CA PRO A 138 -11.43 -12.64 8.64
C PRO A 138 -12.46 -12.02 7.69
N SER A 139 -13.39 -12.82 7.16
CA SER A 139 -14.40 -12.36 6.20
C SER A 139 -15.41 -11.37 6.80
N ASP A 140 -15.57 -11.36 8.12
CA ASP A 140 -16.45 -10.42 8.81
C ASP A 140 -15.81 -9.01 8.89
N TRP A 141 -14.51 -8.90 8.68
CA TRP A 141 -13.75 -7.69 8.99
C TRP A 141 -12.94 -7.14 7.82
N LEU A 142 -12.32 -7.99 7.02
CA LEU A 142 -11.46 -7.54 5.92
C LEU A 142 -12.29 -6.98 4.75
N TYR A 143 -11.76 -5.98 4.08
CA TYR A 143 -12.34 -5.51 2.82
C TYR A 143 -12.39 -6.65 1.82
N THR A 144 -13.58 -6.89 1.27
CA THR A 144 -13.84 -8.01 0.37
C THR A 144 -14.19 -7.50 -1.03
N TYR A 145 -13.46 -8.00 -2.02
CA TYR A 145 -13.63 -7.71 -3.43
C TYR A 145 -14.08 -8.96 -4.18
N LYS A 146 -14.88 -8.78 -5.23
CA LYS A 146 -15.42 -9.89 -6.04
C LYS A 146 -14.36 -10.55 -6.93
N GLY A 147 -13.28 -9.83 -7.24
CA GLY A 147 -12.21 -10.28 -8.10
C GLY A 147 -10.89 -9.55 -7.86
N ILE A 148 -9.87 -9.99 -8.58
CA ILE A 148 -8.54 -9.40 -8.54
C ILE A 148 -7.86 -9.55 -9.92
N SER A 149 -7.28 -8.48 -10.41
CA SER A 149 -6.41 -8.51 -11.58
C SER A 149 -4.98 -8.69 -11.11
N THR A 150 -4.41 -9.86 -11.41
CA THR A 150 -3.04 -10.25 -11.06
C THR A 150 -2.11 -10.08 -12.26
N PRO A 151 -0.80 -9.92 -12.04
CA PRO A 151 0.18 -9.98 -13.12
C PRO A 151 0.09 -11.31 -13.89
N ILE A 152 0.47 -11.30 -15.17
CA ILE A 152 0.57 -12.53 -15.96
C ILE A 152 1.61 -13.48 -15.35
N LYS A 153 1.36 -14.78 -15.46
CA LYS A 153 2.18 -15.82 -14.78
C LYS A 153 3.62 -15.90 -15.28
N GLU A 154 3.80 -15.59 -16.54
CA GLU A 154 5.08 -15.63 -17.25
C GLU A 154 6.14 -14.75 -16.60
N LEU A 155 5.73 -13.63 -15.95
CA LEU A 155 6.65 -12.69 -15.31
C LEU A 155 7.29 -13.25 -14.03
N ASN A 156 6.65 -14.19 -13.35
CA ASN A 156 7.15 -14.88 -12.17
C ASN A 156 7.91 -13.99 -11.16
N PRO A 157 7.28 -12.96 -10.58
CA PRO A 157 7.91 -12.04 -9.61
C PRO A 157 8.24 -12.76 -8.29
N VAL A 158 9.13 -12.17 -7.45
CA VAL A 158 9.43 -12.70 -6.12
C VAL A 158 8.28 -12.46 -5.11
N GLY A 159 7.33 -11.60 -5.46
CA GLY A 159 6.15 -11.31 -4.65
C GLY A 159 5.10 -10.54 -5.43
N VAL A 160 3.86 -10.68 -4.98
CA VAL A 160 2.69 -9.95 -5.53
C VAL A 160 1.86 -9.42 -4.37
N GLY A 161 1.62 -8.12 -4.37
CA GLY A 161 0.81 -7.47 -3.34
C GLY A 161 -0.31 -6.61 -3.91
N VAL A 162 -1.37 -6.42 -3.13
CA VAL A 162 -2.56 -5.67 -3.54
C VAL A 162 -2.37 -4.18 -3.27
N VAL A 163 -2.67 -3.36 -4.27
CA VAL A 163 -2.78 -1.91 -4.10
C VAL A 163 -4.22 -1.57 -3.76
N SER A 164 -4.45 -1.15 -2.53
CA SER A 164 -5.77 -0.70 -2.06
C SER A 164 -5.59 0.42 -1.04
N ALA A 165 -6.61 1.24 -0.89
CA ALA A 165 -6.68 2.31 0.09
C ALA A 165 -8.07 2.33 0.73
N ALA A 166 -8.15 2.86 1.95
CA ALA A 166 -9.38 3.05 2.68
C ALA A 166 -9.62 4.56 2.90
N PRO A 167 -10.26 5.24 1.94
CA PRO A 167 -10.55 6.66 2.09
C PRO A 167 -11.56 6.88 3.24
N SER A 168 -11.34 7.92 4.02
CA SER A 168 -12.26 8.38 5.05
C SER A 168 -13.51 9.01 4.43
N ILE A 169 -14.47 9.44 5.26
CA ILE A 169 -15.75 10.01 4.83
C ILE A 169 -15.63 11.27 3.96
N ASP A 170 -14.50 11.96 4.03
CA ASP A 170 -14.13 13.15 3.25
C ASP A 170 -13.32 12.84 1.99
N GLY A 171 -13.11 11.54 1.69
CA GLY A 171 -12.33 11.08 0.54
C GLY A 171 -10.81 11.12 0.73
N ILE A 172 -10.32 11.56 1.88
CA ILE A 172 -8.88 11.61 2.19
C ILE A 172 -8.41 10.23 2.63
N VAL A 173 -7.30 9.75 2.04
CA VAL A 173 -6.68 8.48 2.39
C VAL A 173 -5.75 8.70 3.59
N ARG A 174 -6.16 8.20 4.76
CA ARG A 174 -5.40 8.22 6.01
C ARG A 174 -4.93 6.84 6.42
N GLU A 175 -5.60 5.83 5.94
CA GLU A 175 -5.36 4.44 6.31
C GLU A 175 -5.28 3.55 5.08
N ALA A 176 -4.57 2.44 5.21
CA ALA A 176 -4.57 1.40 4.21
C ALA A 176 -4.62 0.01 4.86
N PRO A 177 -5.36 -0.94 4.26
CA PRO A 177 -5.42 -2.30 4.76
C PRO A 177 -4.10 -3.04 4.49
N LEU A 178 -3.64 -3.80 5.47
CA LEU A 178 -2.50 -4.71 5.30
C LEU A 178 -2.91 -6.00 4.61
N MET A 179 -4.17 -6.43 4.80
CA MET A 179 -4.74 -7.63 4.21
C MET A 179 -6.12 -7.32 3.65
N VAL A 180 -6.44 -7.92 2.51
CA VAL A 180 -7.77 -7.85 1.87
C VAL A 180 -8.21 -9.23 1.41
N ILE A 181 -9.51 -9.40 1.18
CA ILE A 181 -10.06 -10.61 0.57
C ILE A 181 -10.44 -10.29 -0.88
N ALA A 182 -10.03 -11.16 -1.80
CA ALA A 182 -10.52 -11.17 -3.17
C ALA A 182 -10.69 -12.61 -3.64
N ASN A 183 -11.71 -12.91 -4.42
CA ASN A 183 -12.01 -14.29 -4.85
C ASN A 183 -11.98 -15.31 -3.71
N SER A 184 -12.47 -14.96 -2.52
CA SER A 184 -12.45 -15.81 -1.31
C SER A 184 -11.05 -16.19 -0.80
N HIS A 185 -10.01 -15.49 -1.23
CA HIS A 185 -8.64 -15.64 -0.75
C HIS A 185 -8.15 -14.37 -0.10
N ILE A 186 -7.27 -14.51 0.90
CA ILE A 186 -6.64 -13.37 1.57
C ILE A 186 -5.34 -13.02 0.88
N TYR A 187 -5.17 -11.75 0.55
CA TYR A 187 -3.99 -11.19 -0.12
C TYR A 187 -3.34 -10.13 0.76
N PRO A 188 -1.99 -10.10 0.80
CA PRO A 188 -1.27 -9.01 1.43
C PRO A 188 -1.36 -7.74 0.60
N SER A 189 -1.28 -6.57 1.25
CA SER A 189 -1.05 -5.31 0.55
C SER A 189 0.33 -5.30 -0.11
N LEU A 190 0.50 -4.42 -1.11
CA LEU A 190 1.80 -4.25 -1.77
C LEU A 190 2.90 -3.86 -0.76
N ALA A 191 2.58 -2.99 0.19
CA ALA A 191 3.50 -2.58 1.24
C ALA A 191 3.90 -3.75 2.16
N LEU A 192 2.94 -4.57 2.59
CA LEU A 192 3.22 -5.72 3.45
C LEU A 192 4.07 -6.77 2.72
N GLU A 193 3.76 -7.05 1.45
CA GLU A 193 4.57 -7.97 0.63
C GLU A 193 5.98 -7.44 0.39
N THR A 194 6.12 -6.14 0.13
CA THR A 194 7.42 -5.48 0.00
C THR A 194 8.28 -5.69 1.24
N LEU A 195 7.72 -5.43 2.41
CA LEU A 195 8.43 -5.62 3.68
C LEU A 195 8.74 -7.09 3.98
N ARG A 196 7.86 -8.02 3.61
CA ARG A 196 8.12 -9.45 3.74
C ARG A 196 9.34 -9.87 2.93
N VAL A 197 9.41 -9.47 1.66
CA VAL A 197 10.54 -9.81 0.77
C VAL A 197 11.82 -9.12 1.28
N TRP A 198 11.76 -7.83 1.58
CA TRP A 198 12.90 -7.07 2.08
C TRP A 198 13.53 -7.68 3.33
N ASN A 199 12.68 -8.12 4.27
CA ASN A 199 13.11 -8.76 5.53
C ASN A 199 13.29 -10.28 5.40
N ARG A 200 13.23 -10.86 4.20
CA ARG A 200 13.43 -12.31 3.97
C ARG A 200 12.47 -13.19 4.79
N GLN A 201 11.24 -12.71 5.04
CA GLN A 201 10.28 -13.49 5.84
C GLN A 201 9.52 -14.51 4.98
N PRO A 202 9.27 -15.74 5.52
CA PRO A 202 8.71 -16.83 4.71
C PRO A 202 7.18 -16.77 4.56
N ASN A 203 6.45 -16.12 5.47
CA ASN A 203 4.99 -16.17 5.55
C ASN A 203 4.39 -14.99 6.30
N TYR A 204 3.05 -15.00 6.41
CA TYR A 204 2.25 -14.07 7.21
C TYR A 204 1.50 -14.80 8.31
N ALA A 205 1.18 -14.09 9.38
CA ALA A 205 0.21 -14.49 10.37
C ALA A 205 -0.68 -13.31 10.74
N MET A 206 -1.96 -13.59 11.02
CA MET A 206 -2.85 -12.61 11.61
C MET A 206 -3.63 -13.21 12.77
N LYS A 207 -3.97 -12.39 13.75
CA LYS A 207 -4.86 -12.76 14.83
C LYS A 207 -6.19 -12.05 14.68
N VAL A 208 -7.25 -12.84 14.59
CA VAL A 208 -8.62 -12.35 14.43
C VAL A 208 -9.42 -12.76 15.66
N LYS A 209 -9.99 -11.77 16.34
CA LYS A 209 -10.94 -11.92 17.45
C LYS A 209 -12.38 -11.68 16.95
N GLU A 210 -13.35 -11.86 17.84
CA GLU A 210 -14.75 -11.49 17.58
C GLU A 210 -14.91 -9.98 17.30
N ALA A 211 -14.03 -9.15 17.83
CA ALA A 211 -14.02 -7.70 17.66
C ALA A 211 -13.15 -7.21 16.47
N GLY A 212 -12.61 -8.12 15.64
CA GLY A 212 -11.81 -7.76 14.47
C GLY A 212 -10.39 -8.29 14.47
N VAL A 213 -9.61 -7.83 13.51
CA VAL A 213 -8.19 -8.12 13.41
C VAL A 213 -7.45 -7.39 14.53
N GLU A 214 -6.69 -8.11 15.33
CA GLU A 214 -5.93 -7.53 16.43
C GLU A 214 -4.53 -7.12 15.98
N TRP A 215 -3.90 -7.97 15.17
CA TRP A 215 -2.58 -7.70 14.60
C TRP A 215 -2.29 -8.56 13.36
N VAL A 216 -1.37 -8.06 12.56
CA VAL A 216 -0.75 -8.77 11.45
C VAL A 216 0.75 -8.90 11.72
N ARG A 217 1.39 -9.95 11.23
CA ARG A 217 2.83 -10.20 11.40
C ARG A 217 3.41 -10.87 10.17
N MET A 218 4.63 -10.53 9.83
CA MET A 218 5.45 -11.20 8.83
C MET A 218 6.44 -12.13 9.53
N GLY A 219 6.37 -13.43 9.26
CA GLY A 219 7.28 -14.42 9.81
C GLY A 219 7.48 -14.30 11.32
N LYS A 220 8.72 -13.99 11.73
CA LYS A 220 9.14 -13.84 13.15
C LYS A 220 9.26 -12.40 13.61
N LEU A 221 8.97 -11.40 12.73
CA LEU A 221 9.05 -9.99 13.08
C LEU A 221 7.97 -9.60 14.10
N ASP A 222 8.04 -8.36 14.58
CA ASP A 222 7.09 -7.83 15.55
C ASP A 222 5.67 -7.78 14.98
N LYS A 223 4.72 -7.82 15.89
CA LYS A 223 3.30 -7.72 15.57
C LYS A 223 2.95 -6.27 15.29
N MET A 224 2.29 -6.04 14.16
CA MET A 224 1.71 -4.75 13.81
C MET A 224 0.26 -4.73 14.30
N SER A 225 -0.06 -3.89 15.27
CA SER A 225 -1.43 -3.65 15.70
C SER A 225 -2.20 -2.99 14.55
N THR A 226 -3.45 -3.35 14.38
CA THR A 226 -4.28 -2.84 13.29
C THR A 226 -5.66 -2.41 13.80
N THR A 227 -6.38 -1.64 13.01
CA THR A 227 -7.83 -1.50 13.21
C THR A 227 -8.52 -2.86 12.98
N PRO A 228 -9.79 -3.02 13.38
CA PRO A 228 -10.54 -4.26 13.14
C PRO A 228 -10.54 -4.74 11.69
N ASN A 229 -10.45 -3.82 10.74
CA ASN A 229 -10.43 -4.09 9.29
C ASN A 229 -9.01 -4.32 8.74
N SER A 230 -8.02 -4.56 9.60
CA SER A 230 -6.60 -4.72 9.21
C SER A 230 -5.95 -3.44 8.65
N ASN A 231 -6.50 -2.25 8.95
CA ASN A 231 -5.87 -1.00 8.49
C ASN A 231 -4.73 -0.58 9.43
N ILE A 232 -3.76 0.11 8.84
CA ILE A 232 -2.76 0.92 9.52
C ILE A 232 -2.95 2.37 9.12
N GLN A 233 -2.84 3.27 10.09
CA GLN A 233 -2.80 4.70 9.84
C GLN A 233 -1.47 5.08 9.22
N ILE A 234 -1.51 5.81 8.10
CA ILE A 234 -0.32 6.16 7.32
C ILE A 234 0.27 7.47 7.84
N ALA A 235 1.57 7.44 8.10
CA ALA A 235 2.36 8.61 8.44
C ALA A 235 2.87 9.29 7.16
N TYR A 236 2.32 10.44 6.82
CA TYR A 236 2.59 11.13 5.55
C TYR A 236 3.70 12.20 5.61
N TRP A 237 4.37 12.38 6.73
CA TRP A 237 5.42 13.39 6.90
C TRP A 237 6.79 13.01 6.31
N ASN A 238 6.92 11.81 5.75
CA ASN A 238 8.20 11.34 5.23
C ASN A 238 8.57 12.02 3.90
N LYS A 239 9.86 12.23 3.71
CA LYS A 239 10.41 12.73 2.44
C LYS A 239 11.22 11.63 1.79
N PHE A 240 10.97 11.42 0.51
CA PHE A 240 11.66 10.41 -0.29
C PHE A 240 12.51 11.06 -1.36
N LYS A 241 13.68 10.47 -1.64
CA LYS A 241 14.44 10.80 -2.84
C LYS A 241 13.61 10.39 -4.06
N ARG A 242 13.60 11.21 -5.10
CA ARG A 242 12.87 10.95 -6.34
C ARG A 242 13.84 10.98 -7.52
N ILE A 243 13.62 10.09 -8.47
CA ILE A 243 14.34 10.02 -9.76
C ILE A 243 13.35 9.69 -10.85
N SER A 244 13.63 10.11 -12.10
CA SER A 244 12.83 9.71 -13.25
C SER A 244 13.14 8.27 -13.67
N PHE A 245 12.15 7.54 -14.17
CA PHE A 245 12.35 6.19 -14.68
C PHE A 245 13.34 6.18 -15.84
N GLY A 246 14.36 5.31 -15.73
CA GLY A 246 15.48 5.27 -16.67
C GLY A 246 16.70 6.14 -16.28
N GLU A 247 16.68 6.77 -15.12
CA GLU A 247 17.87 7.30 -14.46
C GLU A 247 18.61 6.18 -13.71
N PRO A 248 19.93 6.36 -13.38
CA PRO A 248 20.71 5.37 -12.65
C PRO A 248 20.13 5.06 -11.26
N MET A 249 20.03 3.79 -10.93
CA MET A 249 19.52 3.25 -9.66
C MET A 249 20.66 2.50 -8.94
N PRO A 250 21.40 3.12 -8.01
CA PRO A 250 22.46 2.48 -7.23
C PRO A 250 21.98 1.24 -6.46
N ASP A 251 22.92 0.35 -6.11
CA ASP A 251 22.64 -0.84 -5.31
C ASP A 251 22.19 -0.55 -3.86
N GLY A 252 21.53 -1.53 -3.25
CA GLY A 252 21.20 -1.53 -1.83
C GLY A 252 20.01 -0.68 -1.44
N GLN A 253 19.19 -0.27 -2.41
CA GLN A 253 18.01 0.57 -2.18
C GLN A 253 16.71 -0.20 -2.43
N MET A 254 15.62 0.32 -1.87
CA MET A 254 14.26 -0.06 -2.24
C MET A 254 13.72 0.99 -3.22
N TYR A 255 13.41 0.57 -4.44
CA TYR A 255 12.85 1.42 -5.48
C TYR A 255 11.36 1.16 -5.63
N ILE A 256 10.53 2.19 -5.48
CA ILE A 256 9.09 2.10 -5.74
C ILE A 256 8.80 2.86 -7.02
N ILE A 257 8.46 2.11 -8.07
CA ILE A 257 8.23 2.62 -9.42
C ILE A 257 6.72 2.84 -9.60
N GLY A 258 6.33 4.05 -10.00
CA GLY A 258 4.94 4.38 -10.23
C GLY A 258 4.74 5.51 -11.22
N LEU A 259 3.48 5.73 -11.60
CA LEU A 259 3.09 6.76 -12.56
C LEU A 259 2.96 8.11 -11.87
N SER A 260 3.51 9.15 -12.50
CA SER A 260 3.38 10.54 -12.07
C SER A 260 3.15 11.53 -13.22
N ALA A 261 3.33 11.10 -14.48
CA ALA A 261 3.06 11.95 -15.64
C ALA A 261 1.59 12.36 -15.72
N GLY A 262 1.36 13.61 -16.12
CA GLY A 262 0.02 14.19 -16.24
C GLY A 262 -0.88 13.39 -17.18
N GLY A 263 -2.11 13.13 -16.73
CA GLY A 263 -3.10 12.36 -17.48
C GLY A 263 -2.96 10.84 -17.42
N LEU A 264 -1.88 10.29 -16.88
CA LEU A 264 -1.71 8.84 -16.70
C LEU A 264 -2.31 8.33 -15.39
N VAL A 265 -2.27 9.13 -14.35
CA VAL A 265 -2.77 8.77 -13.02
C VAL A 265 -3.32 9.99 -12.30
N ASN A 266 -4.38 9.79 -11.53
CA ASN A 266 -4.91 10.83 -10.66
C ASN A 266 -4.21 10.76 -9.30
N PRO A 267 -3.72 11.89 -8.77
CA PRO A 267 -3.23 11.96 -7.41
C PRO A 267 -4.32 11.59 -6.39
N VAL A 268 -3.91 10.99 -5.29
CA VAL A 268 -4.76 10.57 -4.17
C VAL A 268 -4.77 11.67 -3.13
N PRO A 269 -5.93 12.13 -2.65
CA PRO A 269 -6.01 13.08 -1.55
C PRO A 269 -5.47 12.46 -0.25
N THR A 270 -4.50 13.14 0.36
CA THR A 270 -3.90 12.74 1.65
C THR A 270 -3.88 13.91 2.63
N PRO A 271 -3.66 13.69 3.93
CA PRO A 271 -3.52 14.76 4.92
C PRO A 271 -2.47 15.82 4.57
N MET A 272 -1.44 15.44 3.84
CA MET A 272 -0.33 16.33 3.43
C MET A 272 -0.48 16.86 2.00
N GLY A 273 -1.70 16.79 1.45
CA GLY A 273 -2.01 17.20 0.08
C GLY A 273 -2.16 16.03 -0.89
N ALA A 274 -2.26 16.33 -2.17
CA ALA A 274 -2.40 15.31 -3.21
C ALA A 274 -1.06 14.61 -3.47
N MET A 275 -1.04 13.28 -3.43
CA MET A 275 0.13 12.43 -3.66
C MET A 275 -0.16 11.37 -4.70
N TYR A 276 0.85 10.91 -5.43
CA TYR A 276 0.67 9.79 -6.36
C TYR A 276 0.51 8.46 -5.60
N PRO A 277 -0.13 7.44 -6.19
CA PRO A 277 -0.36 6.15 -5.51
C PRO A 277 0.91 5.49 -4.97
N HIS A 278 2.04 5.61 -5.64
CA HIS A 278 3.32 5.05 -5.16
C HIS A 278 3.92 5.85 -4.00
N ASP A 279 3.63 7.16 -3.85
CA ASP A 279 3.96 7.91 -2.63
C ASP A 279 3.19 7.36 -1.43
N VAL A 280 1.91 7.04 -1.61
CA VAL A 280 1.08 6.45 -0.55
C VAL A 280 1.66 5.11 -0.10
N GLN A 281 2.08 4.26 -1.05
CA GLN A 281 2.72 2.97 -0.73
C GLN A 281 4.06 3.17 -0.01
N ALA A 282 4.88 4.13 -0.43
CA ALA A 282 6.14 4.45 0.25
C ALA A 282 5.92 4.91 1.69
N ASN A 283 4.94 5.80 1.91
CA ASN A 283 4.58 6.25 3.27
C ASN A 283 4.03 5.09 4.11
N LEU A 284 3.23 4.20 3.56
CA LEU A 284 2.73 3.02 4.28
C LEU A 284 3.88 2.08 4.67
N ILE A 285 4.82 1.80 3.76
CA ILE A 285 6.02 1.00 4.05
C ILE A 285 6.82 1.64 5.17
N GLN A 286 7.10 2.94 5.07
CA GLN A 286 7.87 3.67 6.07
C GLN A 286 7.18 3.72 7.43
N THR A 287 5.86 3.86 7.45
CA THR A 287 5.06 3.81 8.68
C THR A 287 5.25 2.48 9.41
N VAL A 288 5.19 1.37 8.68
CA VAL A 288 5.40 0.04 9.25
C VAL A 288 6.85 -0.14 9.76
N VAL A 289 7.84 0.34 9.00
CA VAL A 289 9.26 0.25 9.39
C VAL A 289 9.57 1.08 10.63
N SER A 290 9.03 2.28 10.72
CA SER A 290 9.28 3.17 11.87
C SER A 290 8.53 2.76 13.14
N GLY A 291 7.53 1.88 13.03
CA GLY A 291 6.67 1.47 14.16
C GLY A 291 5.81 2.61 14.72
N VAL A 292 5.72 3.71 14.02
CA VAL A 292 4.87 4.85 14.39
C VAL A 292 3.43 4.52 13.95
N GLN A 293 2.56 4.35 14.91
CA GLN A 293 1.11 4.12 14.71
C GLN A 293 0.30 5.10 15.55
#